data_b6d1c50be5d64c3f037ccd0fb8a94818
#
_entry.id   b6d1c50be5d64c3f037ccd0fb8a94818
#
_cell.length_a   1.000
_cell.length_b   1.000
_cell.length_c   1.000
_cell.angle_alpha   90.00
_cell.angle_beta   90.00
_cell.angle_gamma   90.00
#
_symmetry.space_group_name_H-M   'P 1'
#
loop_
_entity.id
_entity.type
_entity.pdbx_description
1 polymer ?
#
loop_
_entity_poly.entity_id
_entity_poly.type
_entity_poly.pdbx_seq_one_letter_code
_entity_poly.pdbx_strand_id
1 'polypeptide(L)'
;MAEQGPGQTQLRLGIDTGGTYTDAALVDAQNQVVASGKSLTTHSQLEAGISAVLKKLPSDLLSKVTLASLSTTLATNAVVEGRGTPVCLLLPGYTAIQIERAKLEHIVRGGACVALKGGHDAGGREHCPLDLDAASRTIERYRNRVSAFGVSSMFSVRNPAHEIVLRELIHSLSDRPVTCGHELASSLGAPRRAVTVAFNASLVSYIDRLIRTIQALLSDYGISSPLMVVKGDGSLITAAVALTRPIETVLSGPAASVVGAAFLAQTENSIVADMGGTTTDVAIVTDGLPAFSSDATVIGAWRPMIESTRVFSVGLGGDSEARFSGGEGLGIGPRRVVPMSLLAFDNDWVIESLKRQRDAKPTPRSNKFFLPLFADSSQIARLSPVEKKVWERLAERPLELEALYRSAREQAQAAAVMVRKGMVIYSGFTPSDAAHVLGFSNHWSTEAAHLAAVIWAKQMRHVYGWGSFDPNDSSAVSQVVHDRVVSTICETIIKACMATGGPRNETAVFDKINRLLTEWIMDNGTIDGGLFAVNFDPGRSLVAVGAPAPFYYPAAGRMLGIDLKIPKHSDVANAIGAVVGSVVQREHITITQPSQGTFRVHSLEGPVDFSDRSSAFVWAESVASER
;
A
#
# COMPACT_ATOMS: atom_id res chain seq x y z
N MET A 1 -8.50 -24.70 31.04
CA MET A 1 -7.05 -24.69 30.80
C MET A 1 -6.61 -26.15 30.72
N ALA A 2 -6.41 -26.67 29.50
CA ALA A 2 -5.87 -28.01 29.31
C ALA A 2 -4.33 -27.89 29.33
N GLU A 3 -3.68 -28.64 30.19
CA GLU A 3 -2.22 -28.77 30.25
C GLU A 3 -1.70 -29.29 28.90
N GLN A 4 -0.95 -28.45 28.20
CA GLN A 4 -0.24 -28.85 26.98
C GLN A 4 1.08 -29.49 27.40
N GLY A 5 1.29 -30.74 26.97
CA GLY A 5 2.52 -31.49 27.19
C GLY A 5 3.74 -30.80 26.55
N PRO A 6 4.96 -31.04 27.08
CA PRO A 6 6.17 -30.42 26.58
C PRO A 6 6.58 -31.03 25.24
N GLY A 7 6.61 -30.22 24.14
CA GLY A 7 7.34 -30.62 22.94
C GLY A 7 6.82 -30.31 21.56
N GLN A 8 5.69 -29.60 21.38
CA GLN A 8 5.34 -29.13 20.04
C GLN A 8 5.81 -27.70 19.84
N THR A 9 6.78 -27.50 18.95
CA THR A 9 7.22 -26.16 18.51
C THR A 9 6.05 -25.51 17.78
N GLN A 10 5.33 -24.60 18.47
CA GLN A 10 4.27 -23.81 17.85
C GLN A 10 4.88 -22.78 16.91
N LEU A 11 4.57 -22.87 15.63
CA LEU A 11 5.03 -21.95 14.61
C LEU A 11 3.90 -21.04 14.15
N ARG A 12 4.25 -19.81 13.83
CA ARG A 12 3.37 -18.83 13.23
C ARG A 12 3.91 -18.48 11.84
N LEU A 13 3.05 -18.50 10.83
CA LEU A 13 3.38 -18.20 9.45
C LEU A 13 2.85 -16.81 9.08
N GLY A 14 3.75 -15.89 8.75
CA GLY A 14 3.41 -14.61 8.15
C GLY A 14 3.65 -14.65 6.64
N ILE A 15 2.68 -14.13 5.89
CA ILE A 15 2.75 -13.99 4.43
C ILE A 15 2.47 -12.53 4.10
N ASP A 16 3.31 -11.92 3.26
CA ASP A 16 3.02 -10.61 2.66
C ASP A 16 3.01 -10.74 1.14
N THR A 17 1.92 -10.31 0.51
CA THR A 17 1.81 -10.23 -0.95
C THR A 17 1.94 -8.78 -1.40
N GLY A 18 3.18 -8.36 -1.64
CA GLY A 18 3.50 -7.03 -2.12
C GLY A 18 3.33 -6.87 -3.64
N GLY A 19 3.56 -5.65 -4.13
CA GLY A 19 3.47 -5.34 -5.56
C GLY A 19 4.59 -5.94 -6.42
N THR A 20 5.71 -6.36 -5.83
CA THR A 20 6.87 -6.89 -6.56
C THR A 20 7.24 -8.29 -6.08
N TYR A 21 7.26 -8.51 -4.77
CA TYR A 21 7.60 -9.76 -4.14
C TYR A 21 6.50 -10.24 -3.22
N THR A 22 6.42 -11.55 -3.09
CA THR A 22 5.66 -12.25 -2.06
C THR A 22 6.66 -12.82 -1.07
N ASP A 23 6.53 -12.44 0.18
CA ASP A 23 7.41 -12.80 1.28
C ASP A 23 6.70 -13.74 2.24
N ALA A 24 7.44 -14.68 2.85
CA ALA A 24 6.93 -15.52 3.92
C ALA A 24 7.97 -15.69 5.02
N ALA A 25 7.52 -15.75 6.27
CA ALA A 25 8.37 -15.98 7.42
C ALA A 25 7.69 -16.92 8.44
N LEU A 26 8.46 -17.84 8.99
CA LEU A 26 8.08 -18.69 10.12
C LEU A 26 8.71 -18.13 11.40
N VAL A 27 7.89 -17.89 12.41
CA VAL A 27 8.30 -17.35 13.71
C VAL A 27 7.86 -18.34 14.80
N ASP A 28 8.76 -18.67 15.72
CA ASP A 28 8.49 -19.57 16.83
C ASP A 28 7.81 -18.88 18.03
N ALA A 29 7.52 -19.64 19.07
CA ALA A 29 6.90 -19.14 20.29
C ALA A 29 7.85 -18.19 21.10
N GLN A 30 9.16 -18.23 20.86
CA GLN A 30 10.16 -17.34 21.44
C GLN A 30 10.40 -16.09 20.57
N ASN A 31 9.53 -15.87 19.58
CA ASN A 31 9.64 -14.74 18.64
C ASN A 31 10.92 -14.75 17.78
N GLN A 32 11.51 -15.93 17.54
CA GLN A 32 12.66 -16.05 16.65
C GLN A 32 12.21 -16.42 15.23
N VAL A 33 12.84 -15.82 14.23
CA VAL A 33 12.61 -16.17 12.82
C VAL A 33 13.37 -17.46 12.53
N VAL A 34 12.64 -18.57 12.33
CA VAL A 34 13.22 -19.90 12.06
C VAL A 34 13.44 -20.19 10.59
N ALA A 35 12.61 -19.60 9.73
CA ALA A 35 12.79 -19.67 8.28
C ALA A 35 12.12 -18.48 7.61
N SER A 36 12.64 -18.08 6.45
CA SER A 36 12.01 -17.07 5.60
C SER A 36 12.25 -17.38 4.12
N GLY A 37 11.36 -16.87 3.28
CA GLY A 37 11.45 -17.01 1.84
C GLY A 37 10.89 -15.79 1.12
N LYS A 38 11.38 -15.56 -0.10
CA LYS A 38 10.95 -14.47 -0.99
C LYS A 38 10.76 -15.02 -2.41
N SER A 39 9.69 -14.60 -3.09
CA SER A 39 9.38 -14.97 -4.48
C SER A 39 8.84 -13.76 -5.22
N LEU A 40 8.96 -13.73 -6.54
CA LEU A 40 8.32 -12.68 -7.35
C LEU A 40 6.78 -12.81 -7.26
N THR A 41 6.09 -11.70 -7.11
CA THR A 41 4.63 -11.67 -7.11
C THR A 41 4.11 -11.89 -8.52
N THR A 42 3.22 -12.87 -8.67
CA THR A 42 2.49 -13.11 -9.91
C THR A 42 1.12 -12.44 -9.80
N HIS A 43 0.98 -11.22 -10.32
CA HIS A 43 -0.25 -10.41 -10.20
C HIS A 43 -1.53 -11.08 -10.73
N SER A 44 -1.39 -12.02 -11.64
CA SER A 44 -2.51 -12.77 -12.25
C SER A 44 -2.96 -13.97 -11.47
N GLN A 45 -2.07 -14.55 -10.69
CA GLN A 45 -2.26 -15.77 -9.93
C GLN A 45 -1.46 -15.63 -8.62
N LEU A 46 -2.06 -14.97 -7.64
CA LEU A 46 -1.41 -14.77 -6.34
C LEU A 46 -1.05 -16.08 -5.67
N GLU A 47 -1.85 -17.12 -5.93
CA GLU A 47 -1.59 -18.48 -5.50
C GLU A 47 -0.21 -18.98 -5.96
N ALA A 48 0.16 -18.64 -7.19
CA ALA A 48 1.46 -19.06 -7.73
C ALA A 48 2.63 -18.41 -6.98
N GLY A 49 2.52 -17.11 -6.64
CA GLY A 49 3.52 -16.40 -5.85
C GLY A 49 3.62 -16.95 -4.42
N ILE A 50 2.47 -17.18 -3.76
CA ILE A 50 2.43 -17.75 -2.42
C ILE A 50 2.92 -19.20 -2.43
N SER A 51 2.48 -20.02 -3.38
CA SER A 51 2.98 -21.38 -3.53
C SER A 51 4.50 -21.41 -3.76
N ALA A 52 5.03 -20.50 -4.59
CA ALA A 52 6.45 -20.40 -4.86
C ALA A 52 7.27 -20.04 -3.62
N VAL A 53 6.75 -19.15 -2.75
CA VAL A 53 7.45 -18.80 -1.51
C VAL A 53 7.31 -19.89 -0.46
N LEU A 54 6.16 -20.56 -0.33
CA LEU A 54 5.97 -21.67 0.60
C LEU A 54 6.88 -22.86 0.28
N LYS A 55 7.14 -23.14 -1.01
CA LYS A 55 8.10 -24.17 -1.45
C LYS A 55 9.55 -23.92 -1.02
N LYS A 56 9.89 -22.66 -0.70
CA LYS A 56 11.22 -22.29 -0.19
C LYS A 56 11.36 -22.49 1.32
N LEU A 57 10.25 -22.69 2.03
CA LEU A 57 10.26 -22.99 3.45
C LEU A 57 10.40 -24.51 3.69
N PRO A 58 11.02 -24.95 4.81
CA PRO A 58 11.10 -26.35 5.15
C PRO A 58 9.71 -26.98 5.34
N SER A 59 9.40 -28.03 4.59
CA SER A 59 8.07 -28.66 4.56
C SER A 59 7.67 -29.28 5.90
N ASP A 60 8.65 -29.78 6.66
CA ASP A 60 8.46 -30.36 8.00
C ASP A 60 8.07 -29.32 9.06
N LEU A 61 8.34 -28.03 8.80
CA LEU A 61 7.92 -26.92 9.65
C LEU A 61 6.53 -26.42 9.31
N LEU A 62 6.08 -26.51 8.05
CA LEU A 62 4.77 -26.02 7.63
C LEU A 62 3.63 -26.76 8.33
N SER A 63 3.75 -28.06 8.56
CA SER A 63 2.76 -28.84 9.30
C SER A 63 2.63 -28.48 10.78
N LYS A 64 3.59 -27.72 11.35
CA LYS A 64 3.61 -27.26 12.75
C LYS A 64 3.04 -25.86 12.92
N VAL A 65 2.54 -25.25 11.85
CA VAL A 65 1.97 -23.91 11.88
C VAL A 65 0.63 -23.93 12.62
N THR A 66 0.54 -23.14 13.67
CA THR A 66 -0.66 -23.02 14.51
C THR A 66 -1.45 -21.73 14.24
N LEU A 67 -0.84 -20.77 13.54
CA LEU A 67 -1.46 -19.52 13.11
C LEU A 67 -0.85 -19.11 11.77
N ALA A 68 -1.68 -18.78 10.79
CA ALA A 68 -1.27 -18.14 9.55
C ALA A 68 -1.82 -16.71 9.50
N SER A 69 -1.03 -15.77 8.98
CA SER A 69 -1.45 -14.39 8.81
C SER A 69 -1.04 -13.83 7.47
N LEU A 70 -1.93 -13.04 6.87
CA LEU A 70 -1.78 -12.47 5.54
C LEU A 70 -1.78 -10.94 5.59
N SER A 71 -0.74 -10.33 5.06
CA SER A 71 -0.70 -8.94 4.62
C SER A 71 -0.80 -8.89 3.10
N THR A 72 -1.52 -7.90 2.56
CA THR A 72 -1.70 -7.80 1.11
C THR A 72 -1.93 -6.38 0.63
N THR A 73 -1.28 -6.00 -0.46
CA THR A 73 -1.53 -4.72 -1.14
C THR A 73 -2.75 -4.76 -2.07
N LEU A 74 -3.43 -5.90 -2.18
CA LEU A 74 -4.51 -6.10 -3.15
C LEU A 74 -5.73 -5.21 -2.91
N ALA A 75 -6.15 -5.05 -1.65
CA ALA A 75 -7.26 -4.16 -1.31
C ALA A 75 -6.93 -2.71 -1.70
N THR A 76 -5.71 -2.26 -1.40
CA THR A 76 -5.22 -0.93 -1.77
C THR A 76 -5.21 -0.75 -3.29
N ASN A 77 -4.64 -1.72 -4.02
CA ASN A 77 -4.58 -1.68 -5.48
C ASN A 77 -5.99 -1.72 -6.11
N ALA A 78 -6.90 -2.54 -5.56
CA ALA A 78 -8.28 -2.60 -6.05
C ALA A 78 -8.99 -1.23 -5.92
N VAL A 79 -8.76 -0.50 -4.84
CA VAL A 79 -9.30 0.86 -4.65
C VAL A 79 -8.65 1.84 -5.63
N VAL A 80 -7.31 1.88 -5.70
CA VAL A 80 -6.55 2.84 -6.52
C VAL A 80 -6.78 2.63 -8.02
N GLU A 81 -6.72 1.38 -8.48
CA GLU A 81 -6.90 1.02 -9.88
C GLU A 81 -8.38 0.88 -10.26
N GLY A 82 -9.22 0.94 -9.26
CA GLY A 82 -10.64 0.87 -9.43
C GLY A 82 -11.12 -0.50 -9.92
N ARG A 83 -10.64 -1.58 -9.36
CA ARG A 83 -11.03 -2.96 -9.66
C ARG A 83 -12.18 -3.51 -8.81
N GLY A 84 -12.88 -2.65 -8.06
CA GLY A 84 -14.03 -3.04 -7.24
C GLY A 84 -15.20 -3.56 -8.07
N THR A 85 -16.10 -4.30 -7.42
CA THR A 85 -17.32 -4.83 -8.04
C THR A 85 -18.46 -3.82 -8.03
N PRO A 86 -19.49 -3.93 -8.92
CA PRO A 86 -20.65 -3.04 -8.91
C PRO A 86 -21.40 -3.06 -7.58
N VAL A 87 -21.78 -1.88 -7.07
CA VAL A 87 -22.46 -1.68 -5.78
C VAL A 87 -23.67 -0.78 -5.94
N CYS A 88 -24.78 -1.08 -5.22
CA CYS A 88 -25.88 -0.15 -5.06
C CYS A 88 -25.81 0.52 -3.67
N LEU A 89 -25.66 1.85 -3.65
CA LEU A 89 -25.66 2.65 -2.43
C LEU A 89 -27.05 3.22 -2.18
N LEU A 90 -27.61 2.94 -1.00
CA LEU A 90 -28.82 3.56 -0.48
C LEU A 90 -28.41 4.67 0.50
N LEU A 91 -28.85 5.91 0.23
CA LEU A 91 -28.35 7.11 0.89
C LEU A 91 -29.51 7.93 1.50
N PRO A 92 -30.09 7.49 2.64
CA PRO A 92 -31.16 8.22 3.32
C PRO A 92 -30.70 9.60 3.80
N GLY A 93 -31.43 10.63 3.41
CA GLY A 93 -31.20 12.02 3.81
C GLY A 93 -30.08 12.74 3.05
N TYR A 94 -29.44 12.11 2.06
CA TYR A 94 -28.44 12.79 1.22
C TYR A 94 -29.10 13.61 0.10
N THR A 95 -28.48 14.73 -0.23
CA THR A 95 -28.82 15.55 -1.40
C THR A 95 -27.97 15.13 -2.62
N ALA A 96 -28.48 15.41 -3.82
CA ALA A 96 -27.76 15.17 -5.06
C ALA A 96 -26.38 15.88 -5.08
N ILE A 97 -26.32 17.11 -4.54
CA ILE A 97 -25.06 17.88 -4.44
C ILE A 97 -24.02 17.17 -3.56
N GLN A 98 -24.43 16.54 -2.47
CA GLN A 98 -23.52 15.80 -1.59
C GLN A 98 -22.97 14.54 -2.27
N ILE A 99 -23.82 13.84 -3.02
CA ILE A 99 -23.43 12.64 -3.80
C ILE A 99 -22.41 13.01 -4.88
N GLU A 100 -22.69 14.08 -5.63
CA GLU A 100 -21.80 14.60 -6.68
C GLU A 100 -20.45 15.07 -6.13
N ARG A 101 -20.45 15.89 -5.07
CA ARG A 101 -19.21 16.38 -4.43
C ARG A 101 -18.35 15.25 -3.87
N ALA A 102 -18.96 14.20 -3.34
CA ALA A 102 -18.27 13.00 -2.88
C ALA A 102 -17.87 12.08 -4.02
N LYS A 103 -18.26 12.39 -5.28
CA LYS A 103 -17.94 11.60 -6.49
C LYS A 103 -18.28 10.11 -6.33
N LEU A 104 -19.36 9.79 -5.62
CA LEU A 104 -19.73 8.40 -5.29
C LEU A 104 -20.01 7.55 -6.55
N GLU A 105 -20.52 8.16 -7.62
CA GLU A 105 -20.81 7.50 -8.89
C GLU A 105 -19.57 6.85 -9.53
N HIS A 106 -18.37 7.42 -9.28
CA HIS A 106 -17.13 6.84 -9.77
C HIS A 106 -16.70 5.57 -9.02
N ILE A 107 -17.23 5.37 -7.79
CA ILE A 107 -16.87 4.21 -6.95
C ILE A 107 -17.80 3.03 -7.25
N VAL A 108 -19.10 3.27 -7.49
CA VAL A 108 -20.12 2.21 -7.62
C VAL A 108 -20.06 1.39 -8.92
N ARG A 109 -19.25 1.79 -9.89
CA ARG A 109 -18.83 1.00 -11.06
C ARG A 109 -19.93 0.31 -11.87
N GLY A 110 -20.91 1.09 -12.32
CA GLY A 110 -22.05 0.56 -13.05
C GLY A 110 -23.18 0.04 -12.16
N GLY A 111 -23.02 0.17 -10.84
CA GLY A 111 -24.12 0.08 -9.88
C GLY A 111 -24.92 1.37 -9.81
N ALA A 112 -25.33 1.80 -8.61
CA ALA A 112 -26.13 3.02 -8.43
C ALA A 112 -25.86 3.72 -7.10
N CYS A 113 -26.03 5.05 -7.11
CA CYS A 113 -26.17 5.87 -5.90
C CYS A 113 -27.60 6.39 -5.84
N VAL A 114 -28.36 5.96 -4.84
CA VAL A 114 -29.79 6.28 -4.73
C VAL A 114 -30.06 7.08 -3.45
N ALA A 115 -30.37 8.38 -3.61
CA ALA A 115 -30.86 9.19 -2.50
C ALA A 115 -32.28 8.74 -2.12
N LEU A 116 -32.51 8.54 -0.83
CA LEU A 116 -33.82 8.19 -0.27
C LEU A 116 -34.29 9.28 0.68
N LYS A 117 -35.58 9.46 0.81
CA LYS A 117 -36.14 10.23 1.94
C LYS A 117 -35.79 9.49 3.22
N GLY A 118 -35.46 10.23 4.27
CA GLY A 118 -35.02 9.67 5.54
C GLY A 118 -33.94 10.54 6.18
N GLY A 119 -33.21 9.94 7.11
CA GLY A 119 -32.10 10.55 7.83
C GLY A 119 -32.50 11.13 9.18
N HIS A 120 -31.48 11.40 10.00
CA HIS A 120 -31.59 11.94 11.34
C HIS A 120 -30.97 13.34 11.43
N ASP A 121 -31.25 14.08 12.50
CA ASP A 121 -30.59 15.34 12.84
C ASP A 121 -29.30 15.11 13.65
N ALA A 122 -28.57 16.17 13.96
CA ALA A 122 -27.33 16.11 14.72
C ALA A 122 -27.50 15.55 16.16
N GLY A 123 -28.72 15.59 16.70
CA GLY A 123 -29.08 15.02 18.00
C GLY A 123 -29.52 13.56 17.93
N GLY A 124 -29.63 12.97 16.74
CA GLY A 124 -30.09 11.60 16.53
C GLY A 124 -31.63 11.45 16.49
N ARG A 125 -32.39 12.53 16.38
CA ARG A 125 -33.85 12.44 16.16
C ARG A 125 -34.13 12.23 14.68
N GLU A 126 -35.17 11.46 14.37
CA GLU A 126 -35.60 11.28 12.99
C GLU A 126 -36.01 12.63 12.38
N HIS A 127 -35.33 13.04 11.32
CA HIS A 127 -35.58 14.28 10.62
C HIS A 127 -36.72 14.11 9.58
N CYS A 128 -36.74 12.95 8.94
CA CYS A 128 -37.70 12.56 7.94
C CYS A 128 -37.93 11.06 7.99
N PRO A 129 -39.18 10.56 7.91
CA PRO A 129 -39.44 9.11 7.82
C PRO A 129 -38.76 8.46 6.62
N LEU A 130 -38.30 7.23 6.82
CA LEU A 130 -37.63 6.46 5.76
C LEU A 130 -38.63 5.99 4.71
N ASP A 131 -38.33 6.26 3.42
CA ASP A 131 -39.16 5.82 2.28
C ASP A 131 -38.85 4.35 1.95
N LEU A 132 -39.55 3.42 2.61
CA LEU A 132 -39.38 1.98 2.44
C LEU A 132 -39.84 1.47 1.06
N ASP A 133 -40.87 2.13 0.46
CA ASP A 133 -41.35 1.73 -0.86
C ASP A 133 -40.33 2.04 -1.95
N ALA A 134 -39.71 3.21 -1.89
CA ALA A 134 -38.62 3.57 -2.80
C ALA A 134 -37.39 2.68 -2.60
N ALA A 135 -37.07 2.33 -1.34
CA ALA A 135 -35.99 1.41 -1.02
C ALA A 135 -36.24 0.00 -1.59
N SER A 136 -37.44 -0.56 -1.37
CA SER A 136 -37.85 -1.87 -1.90
C SER A 136 -37.73 -1.96 -3.42
N ARG A 137 -38.31 -0.98 -4.13
CA ARG A 137 -38.21 -0.89 -5.60
C ARG A 137 -36.74 -0.81 -6.08
N THR A 138 -35.92 -0.10 -5.33
CA THR A 138 -34.49 0.02 -5.66
C THR A 138 -33.75 -1.29 -5.46
N ILE A 139 -33.96 -1.97 -4.34
CA ILE A 139 -33.33 -3.26 -4.05
C ILE A 139 -33.71 -4.30 -5.11
N GLU A 140 -35.01 -4.42 -5.43
CA GLU A 140 -35.50 -5.34 -6.47
C GLU A 140 -34.87 -5.06 -7.84
N ARG A 141 -34.73 -3.78 -8.19
CA ARG A 141 -34.11 -3.37 -9.47
C ARG A 141 -32.65 -3.76 -9.58
N TYR A 142 -31.87 -3.70 -8.46
CA TYR A 142 -30.42 -3.86 -8.50
C TYR A 142 -29.91 -5.19 -7.95
N ARG A 143 -30.70 -6.00 -7.21
CA ARG A 143 -30.26 -7.24 -6.58
C ARG A 143 -29.54 -8.23 -7.50
N ASN A 144 -29.89 -8.26 -8.79
CA ASN A 144 -29.25 -9.13 -9.79
C ASN A 144 -28.17 -8.40 -10.63
N ARG A 145 -27.90 -7.12 -10.37
CA ARG A 145 -26.98 -6.28 -11.14
C ARG A 145 -25.75 -5.88 -10.34
N VAL A 146 -25.78 -6.02 -9.03
CA VAL A 146 -24.70 -5.63 -8.13
C VAL A 146 -24.21 -6.81 -7.32
N SER A 147 -22.97 -6.70 -6.84
CA SER A 147 -22.32 -7.71 -5.99
C SER A 147 -22.62 -7.49 -4.52
N ALA A 148 -22.94 -6.27 -4.12
CA ALA A 148 -23.22 -5.89 -2.74
C ALA A 148 -24.08 -4.62 -2.68
N PHE A 149 -24.73 -4.42 -1.53
CA PHE A 149 -25.38 -3.16 -1.18
C PHE A 149 -24.56 -2.41 -0.12
N GLY A 150 -24.58 -1.08 -0.21
CA GLY A 150 -24.08 -0.20 0.82
C GLY A 150 -25.19 0.72 1.33
N VAL A 151 -25.24 0.95 2.62
CA VAL A 151 -26.20 1.85 3.25
C VAL A 151 -25.45 2.90 4.06
N SER A 152 -25.68 4.18 3.77
CA SER A 152 -25.12 5.29 4.56
C SER A 152 -26.18 6.37 4.76
N SER A 153 -26.65 6.52 5.99
CA SER A 153 -27.68 7.53 6.33
C SER A 153 -27.05 8.79 6.91
N MET A 154 -27.71 9.93 6.68
CA MET A 154 -27.33 11.17 7.35
C MET A 154 -27.45 10.99 8.86
N PHE A 155 -26.38 11.34 9.59
CA PHE A 155 -26.24 11.19 11.04
C PHE A 155 -26.45 9.77 11.59
N SER A 156 -26.20 8.72 10.79
CA SER A 156 -26.27 7.34 11.28
C SER A 156 -25.36 7.04 12.48
N VAL A 157 -24.26 7.78 12.63
CA VAL A 157 -23.40 7.72 13.83
C VAL A 157 -24.05 8.32 15.10
N ARG A 158 -25.20 8.98 14.95
CA ARG A 158 -26.03 9.48 16.04
C ARG A 158 -27.23 8.58 16.31
N ASN A 159 -27.81 8.04 15.24
CA ASN A 159 -28.88 7.07 15.30
C ASN A 159 -28.86 6.17 14.04
N PRO A 160 -28.51 4.89 14.16
CA PRO A 160 -28.36 3.97 13.03
C PRO A 160 -29.69 3.37 12.53
N ALA A 161 -30.82 3.69 13.15
CA ALA A 161 -32.10 3.02 12.91
C ALA A 161 -32.47 2.85 11.42
N HIS A 162 -32.27 3.87 10.58
CA HIS A 162 -32.54 3.76 9.14
C HIS A 162 -31.59 2.80 8.42
N GLU A 163 -30.33 2.71 8.83
CA GLU A 163 -29.38 1.76 8.25
C GLU A 163 -29.73 0.33 8.65
N ILE A 164 -30.14 0.11 9.92
CA ILE A 164 -30.56 -1.19 10.43
C ILE A 164 -31.81 -1.68 9.67
N VAL A 165 -32.84 -0.83 9.58
CA VAL A 165 -34.08 -1.17 8.85
C VAL A 165 -33.79 -1.50 7.37
N LEU A 166 -32.93 -0.73 6.71
CA LEU A 166 -32.56 -1.00 5.31
C LEU A 166 -31.74 -2.27 5.17
N ARG A 167 -30.85 -2.60 6.12
CA ARG A 167 -30.11 -3.86 6.13
C ARG A 167 -31.06 -5.05 6.19
N GLU A 168 -32.03 -5.03 7.11
CA GLU A 168 -33.05 -6.08 7.24
C GLU A 168 -33.91 -6.20 5.97
N LEU A 169 -34.31 -5.07 5.39
CA LEU A 169 -35.06 -5.04 4.15
C LEU A 169 -34.25 -5.64 2.99
N ILE A 170 -32.96 -5.32 2.87
CA ILE A 170 -32.08 -5.90 1.84
C ILE A 170 -31.97 -7.42 2.04
N HIS A 171 -31.76 -7.88 3.27
CA HIS A 171 -31.69 -9.32 3.56
C HIS A 171 -32.99 -10.07 3.26
N SER A 172 -34.15 -9.42 3.42
CA SER A 172 -35.45 -10.02 3.07
C SER A 172 -35.68 -10.14 1.55
N LEU A 173 -35.05 -9.26 0.74
CA LEU A 173 -35.27 -9.16 -0.70
C LEU A 173 -34.09 -9.69 -1.54
N SER A 174 -32.92 -9.94 -0.94
CA SER A 174 -31.68 -10.25 -1.65
C SER A 174 -30.69 -11.01 -0.75
N ASP A 175 -29.94 -11.96 -1.33
CA ASP A 175 -28.83 -12.65 -0.69
C ASP A 175 -27.50 -11.90 -0.79
N ARG A 176 -27.52 -10.65 -1.27
CA ARG A 176 -26.30 -9.85 -1.44
C ARG A 176 -25.81 -9.33 -0.10
N PRO A 177 -24.47 -9.29 0.13
CA PRO A 177 -23.90 -8.72 1.33
C PRO A 177 -24.26 -7.22 1.43
N VAL A 178 -24.42 -6.77 2.68
CA VAL A 178 -24.77 -5.40 3.02
C VAL A 178 -23.69 -4.80 3.89
N THR A 179 -23.30 -3.57 3.59
CA THR A 179 -22.39 -2.76 4.40
C THR A 179 -23.13 -1.55 4.94
N CYS A 180 -23.15 -1.36 6.26
CA CYS A 180 -23.74 -0.20 6.93
C CYS A 180 -22.67 0.79 7.40
N GLY A 181 -22.95 2.10 7.25
CA GLY A 181 -22.00 3.15 7.56
C GLY A 181 -21.68 3.30 9.04
N HIS A 182 -22.67 3.11 9.92
CA HIS A 182 -22.49 3.17 11.38
C HIS A 182 -21.57 2.07 11.92
N GLU A 183 -21.39 0.96 11.20
CA GLU A 183 -20.51 -0.15 11.58
C GLU A 183 -19.04 0.13 11.22
N LEU A 184 -18.78 1.02 10.25
CA LEU A 184 -17.45 1.31 9.73
C LEU A 184 -16.82 2.58 10.31
N ALA A 185 -17.63 3.53 10.77
CA ALA A 185 -17.13 4.81 11.27
C ALA A 185 -18.05 5.42 12.31
N SER A 186 -17.47 5.88 13.40
CA SER A 186 -18.17 6.57 14.51
C SER A 186 -18.14 8.09 14.40
N SER A 187 -17.30 8.65 13.51
CA SER A 187 -17.12 10.10 13.36
C SER A 187 -18.14 10.72 12.43
N LEU A 188 -18.44 12.02 12.66
CA LEU A 188 -19.25 12.83 11.74
C LEU A 188 -18.54 12.98 10.39
N GLY A 189 -19.34 13.12 9.31
CA GLY A 189 -18.82 13.28 7.96
C GLY A 189 -19.50 12.33 6.97
N ALA A 190 -20.83 12.47 6.85
CA ALA A 190 -21.67 11.58 6.05
C ALA A 190 -21.14 11.31 4.61
N PRO A 191 -20.69 12.31 3.81
CA PRO A 191 -20.14 12.04 2.49
C PRO A 191 -18.89 11.15 2.51
N ARG A 192 -17.97 11.36 3.46
CA ARG A 192 -16.77 10.52 3.63
C ARG A 192 -17.13 9.10 4.09
N ARG A 193 -18.12 8.97 4.98
CA ARG A 193 -18.64 7.66 5.42
C ARG A 193 -19.27 6.92 4.24
N ALA A 194 -20.02 7.59 3.37
CA ALA A 194 -20.56 6.97 2.16
C ALA A 194 -19.45 6.48 1.20
N VAL A 195 -18.34 7.20 1.08
CA VAL A 195 -17.13 6.74 0.34
C VAL A 195 -16.59 5.47 0.97
N THR A 196 -16.47 5.40 2.30
CA THR A 196 -15.97 4.21 3.02
C THR A 196 -16.90 3.02 2.80
N VAL A 197 -18.21 3.21 2.91
CA VAL A 197 -19.23 2.19 2.63
C VAL A 197 -19.14 1.67 1.19
N ALA A 198 -19.02 2.59 0.22
CA ALA A 198 -18.92 2.24 -1.19
C ALA A 198 -17.69 1.36 -1.47
N PHE A 199 -16.54 1.73 -0.94
CA PHE A 199 -15.32 0.93 -1.08
C PHE A 199 -15.44 -0.40 -0.35
N ASN A 200 -15.92 -0.41 0.90
CA ASN A 200 -16.10 -1.66 1.63
C ASN A 200 -16.98 -2.64 0.84
N ALA A 201 -18.16 -2.22 0.44
CA ALA A 201 -19.09 -3.04 -0.32
C ALA A 201 -18.50 -3.53 -1.66
N SER A 202 -17.71 -2.69 -2.34
CA SER A 202 -17.06 -3.07 -3.61
C SER A 202 -15.93 -4.08 -3.46
N LEU A 203 -15.35 -4.20 -2.27
CA LEU A 203 -14.23 -5.10 -1.96
C LEU A 203 -14.69 -6.46 -1.42
N VAL A 204 -15.90 -6.60 -0.87
CA VAL A 204 -16.37 -7.83 -0.20
C VAL A 204 -16.14 -9.06 -1.07
N SER A 205 -16.66 -9.09 -2.29
CA SER A 205 -16.53 -10.25 -3.18
C SER A 205 -15.09 -10.52 -3.61
N TYR A 206 -14.26 -9.47 -3.65
CA TYR A 206 -12.86 -9.57 -4.02
C TYR A 206 -12.03 -10.21 -2.90
N ILE A 207 -12.22 -9.76 -1.68
CA ILE A 207 -11.53 -10.30 -0.50
C ILE A 207 -12.04 -11.69 -0.15
N ASP A 208 -13.34 -11.99 -0.32
CA ASP A 208 -13.86 -13.36 -0.14
C ASP A 208 -13.13 -14.35 -1.04
N ARG A 209 -13.00 -14.05 -2.33
CA ARG A 209 -12.27 -14.92 -3.27
C ARG A 209 -10.82 -15.11 -2.84
N LEU A 210 -10.13 -14.02 -2.47
CA LEU A 210 -8.74 -14.08 -2.00
C LEU A 210 -8.60 -14.99 -0.78
N ILE A 211 -9.40 -14.77 0.26
CA ILE A 211 -9.33 -15.54 1.51
C ILE A 211 -9.57 -17.02 1.24
N ARG A 212 -10.62 -17.37 0.47
CA ARG A 212 -10.91 -18.78 0.12
C ARG A 212 -9.76 -19.44 -0.64
N THR A 213 -9.20 -18.71 -1.59
CA THR A 213 -8.05 -19.19 -2.38
C THR A 213 -6.83 -19.45 -1.51
N ILE A 214 -6.52 -18.53 -0.59
CA ILE A 214 -5.39 -18.70 0.34
C ILE A 214 -5.63 -19.84 1.30
N GLN A 215 -6.84 -19.97 1.86
CA GLN A 215 -7.19 -21.08 2.76
C GLN A 215 -7.07 -22.45 2.08
N ALA A 216 -7.55 -22.57 0.84
CA ALA A 216 -7.40 -23.79 0.05
C ALA A 216 -5.91 -24.10 -0.18
N LEU A 217 -5.12 -23.11 -0.60
CA LEU A 217 -3.70 -23.28 -0.81
C LEU A 217 -2.96 -23.70 0.48
N LEU A 218 -3.23 -23.06 1.61
CA LEU A 218 -2.62 -23.43 2.90
C LEU A 218 -2.98 -24.88 3.29
N SER A 219 -4.21 -25.30 3.04
CA SER A 219 -4.66 -26.69 3.27
C SER A 219 -3.87 -27.69 2.42
N ASP A 220 -3.55 -27.37 1.16
CA ASP A 220 -2.73 -28.21 0.28
C ASP A 220 -1.30 -28.40 0.81
N TYR A 221 -0.79 -27.45 1.61
CA TYR A 221 0.49 -27.55 2.31
C TYR A 221 0.37 -28.15 3.73
N GLY A 222 -0.79 -28.69 4.10
CA GLY A 222 -1.04 -29.30 5.41
C GLY A 222 -1.22 -28.28 6.55
N ILE A 223 -1.48 -27.01 6.22
CA ILE A 223 -1.69 -25.93 7.20
C ILE A 223 -3.21 -25.77 7.40
N SER A 224 -3.73 -26.23 8.52
CA SER A 224 -5.16 -26.12 8.88
C SER A 224 -5.43 -25.06 9.95
N SER A 225 -4.43 -24.25 10.26
CA SER A 225 -4.52 -23.21 11.29
C SER A 225 -5.45 -22.05 10.88
N PRO A 226 -5.99 -21.28 11.86
CA PRO A 226 -6.75 -20.07 11.58
C PRO A 226 -5.95 -19.08 10.72
N LEU A 227 -6.63 -18.48 9.74
CA LEU A 227 -6.08 -17.38 8.93
C LEU A 227 -6.48 -16.04 9.53
N MET A 228 -5.47 -15.24 9.87
CA MET A 228 -5.62 -13.84 10.24
C MET A 228 -5.29 -12.93 9.06
N VAL A 229 -5.79 -11.71 9.07
CA VAL A 229 -5.48 -10.68 8.05
C VAL A 229 -5.03 -9.42 8.75
N VAL A 230 -3.99 -8.79 8.20
CA VAL A 230 -3.45 -7.54 8.73
C VAL A 230 -4.35 -6.36 8.32
N LYS A 231 -4.66 -5.49 9.27
CA LYS A 231 -5.34 -4.21 9.06
C LYS A 231 -4.36 -3.10 8.66
N GLY A 232 -4.91 -2.01 8.15
CA GLY A 232 -4.15 -0.79 7.83
C GLY A 232 -3.46 -0.12 9.04
N ASP A 233 -3.87 -0.45 10.26
CA ASP A 233 -3.23 0.01 11.50
C ASP A 233 -2.15 -0.95 12.03
N GLY A 234 -1.89 -2.07 11.35
CA GLY A 234 -0.92 -3.09 11.75
C GLY A 234 -1.45 -4.15 12.71
N SER A 235 -2.70 -4.04 13.17
CA SER A 235 -3.34 -5.06 14.00
C SER A 235 -3.87 -6.22 13.14
N LEU A 236 -4.21 -7.34 13.82
CA LEU A 236 -4.71 -8.55 13.19
C LEU A 236 -6.21 -8.70 13.43
N ILE A 237 -6.91 -9.12 12.38
CA ILE A 237 -8.31 -9.54 12.44
C ILE A 237 -8.48 -10.95 11.86
N THR A 238 -9.52 -11.67 12.29
CA THR A 238 -9.84 -12.96 11.69
C THR A 238 -10.27 -12.80 10.24
N ALA A 239 -10.07 -13.83 9.42
CA ALA A 239 -10.56 -13.85 8.06
C ALA A 239 -12.08 -13.55 7.99
N ALA A 240 -12.86 -14.02 8.95
CA ALA A 240 -14.30 -13.75 9.03
C ALA A 240 -14.62 -12.27 9.18
N VAL A 241 -13.90 -11.54 10.03
CA VAL A 241 -14.05 -10.08 10.17
C VAL A 241 -13.58 -9.35 8.91
N ALA A 242 -12.46 -9.80 8.30
CA ALA A 242 -11.98 -9.21 7.05
C ALA A 242 -12.99 -9.34 5.89
N LEU A 243 -13.83 -10.37 5.87
CA LEU A 243 -14.92 -10.53 4.91
C LEU A 243 -16.02 -9.49 5.07
N THR A 244 -16.32 -9.05 6.28
CA THR A 244 -17.34 -8.03 6.54
C THR A 244 -16.79 -6.61 6.42
N ARG A 245 -15.51 -6.40 6.77
CA ARG A 245 -14.84 -5.10 6.79
C ARG A 245 -13.56 -5.07 5.94
N PRO A 246 -13.61 -5.47 4.65
CA PRO A 246 -12.43 -5.53 3.79
C PRO A 246 -11.70 -4.19 3.63
N ILE A 247 -12.38 -3.06 3.78
CA ILE A 247 -11.77 -1.72 3.70
C ILE A 247 -10.72 -1.51 4.81
N GLU A 248 -10.82 -2.19 5.96
CA GLU A 248 -9.84 -2.09 7.04
C GLU A 248 -8.51 -2.75 6.70
N THR A 249 -8.46 -3.63 5.68
CA THR A 249 -7.22 -4.27 5.22
C THR A 249 -6.42 -3.41 4.23
N VAL A 250 -6.96 -2.25 3.84
CA VAL A 250 -6.27 -1.29 2.97
C VAL A 250 -5.07 -0.70 3.71
N LEU A 251 -3.93 -0.57 3.02
CA LEU A 251 -2.63 -0.14 3.58
C LEU A 251 -2.01 -1.13 4.60
N SER A 252 -2.42 -2.41 4.60
CA SER A 252 -1.85 -3.41 5.50
C SER A 252 -0.36 -3.69 5.26
N GLY A 253 0.13 -3.63 4.02
CA GLY A 253 1.54 -3.86 3.70
C GLY A 253 2.50 -2.89 4.41
N PRO A 254 2.36 -1.56 4.21
CA PRO A 254 3.15 -0.58 4.95
C PRO A 254 3.03 -0.71 6.48
N ALA A 255 1.82 -1.00 6.99
CA ALA A 255 1.60 -1.20 8.42
C ALA A 255 2.36 -2.44 8.95
N ALA A 256 2.30 -3.56 8.22
CA ALA A 256 3.05 -4.76 8.56
C ALA A 256 4.57 -4.49 8.56
N SER A 257 5.10 -3.76 7.57
CA SER A 257 6.51 -3.36 7.54
C SER A 257 6.92 -2.62 8.79
N VAL A 258 6.13 -1.66 9.25
CA VAL A 258 6.44 -0.85 10.44
C VAL A 258 6.43 -1.72 11.70
N VAL A 259 5.43 -2.58 11.86
CA VAL A 259 5.33 -3.53 12.99
C VAL A 259 6.51 -4.51 12.98
N GLY A 260 6.84 -5.09 11.82
CA GLY A 260 7.94 -6.03 11.67
C GLY A 260 9.31 -5.37 11.92
N ALA A 261 9.51 -4.15 11.44
CA ALA A 261 10.73 -3.39 11.66
C ALA A 261 10.96 -3.08 13.15
N ALA A 262 9.93 -2.57 13.85
CA ALA A 262 10.00 -2.28 15.28
C ALA A 262 10.27 -3.55 16.10
N PHE A 263 9.60 -4.65 15.76
CA PHE A 263 9.80 -5.95 16.37
C PHE A 263 11.24 -6.46 16.20
N LEU A 264 11.76 -6.46 14.97
CA LEU A 264 13.11 -6.94 14.67
C LEU A 264 14.20 -6.07 15.30
N ALA A 265 14.00 -4.77 15.37
CA ALA A 265 14.95 -3.82 15.94
C ALA A 265 14.90 -3.75 17.47
N GLN A 266 13.86 -4.30 18.11
CA GLN A 266 13.62 -4.26 19.55
C GLN A 266 13.71 -2.83 20.10
N THR A 267 13.02 -1.89 19.44
CA THR A 267 13.02 -0.47 19.83
C THR A 267 11.60 0.02 20.03
N GLU A 268 11.38 0.71 21.16
CA GLU A 268 10.10 1.36 21.46
C GLU A 268 9.94 2.69 20.74
N ASN A 269 11.05 3.41 20.52
CA ASN A 269 11.05 4.70 19.85
C ASN A 269 11.97 4.67 18.64
N SER A 270 11.38 4.80 17.44
CA SER A 270 12.15 4.71 16.19
C SER A 270 11.51 5.49 15.05
N ILE A 271 12.34 5.79 14.06
CA ILE A 271 11.93 6.18 12.72
C ILE A 271 12.10 4.94 11.86
N VAL A 272 11.01 4.34 11.43
CA VAL A 272 11.05 3.18 10.54
C VAL A 272 11.05 3.67 9.11
N ALA A 273 11.95 3.15 8.29
CA ALA A 273 12.01 3.45 6.86
C ALA A 273 12.13 2.14 6.07
N ASP A 274 11.10 1.84 5.28
CA ASP A 274 11.01 0.67 4.40
C ASP A 274 11.24 1.09 2.95
N MET A 275 12.31 0.58 2.33
CA MET A 275 12.57 0.79 0.92
C MET A 275 12.35 -0.50 0.14
N GLY A 276 11.29 -0.53 -0.64
CA GLY A 276 10.99 -1.61 -1.58
C GLY A 276 11.55 -1.37 -2.98
N GLY A 277 11.01 -2.11 -3.94
CA GLY A 277 11.34 -1.91 -5.36
C GLY A 277 10.73 -0.64 -5.96
N THR A 278 9.60 -0.14 -5.42
CA THR A 278 8.81 0.97 -6.00
C THR A 278 8.68 2.20 -5.11
N THR A 279 8.59 2.00 -3.81
CA THR A 279 8.35 3.06 -2.82
C THR A 279 9.35 3.00 -1.68
N THR A 280 9.52 4.13 -1.04
CA THR A 280 10.12 4.26 0.29
C THR A 280 9.05 4.81 1.22
N ASP A 281 8.78 4.07 2.29
CA ASP A 281 7.74 4.35 3.26
C ASP A 281 8.39 4.67 4.61
N VAL A 282 8.09 5.83 5.19
CA VAL A 282 8.63 6.28 6.47
C VAL A 282 7.51 6.43 7.48
N ALA A 283 7.68 5.84 8.67
CA ALA A 283 6.74 5.94 9.78
C ALA A 283 7.46 6.22 11.10
N ILE A 284 6.77 6.88 12.01
CA ILE A 284 7.27 7.17 13.36
C ILE A 284 6.63 6.20 14.34
N VAL A 285 7.46 5.53 15.14
CA VAL A 285 7.05 4.64 16.24
C VAL A 285 7.36 5.33 17.55
N THR A 286 6.40 5.33 18.48
CA THR A 286 6.55 5.88 19.83
C THR A 286 5.91 4.89 20.81
N ASP A 287 6.64 4.54 21.86
CA ASP A 287 6.22 3.56 22.87
C ASP A 287 5.79 2.22 22.26
N GLY A 288 6.55 1.77 21.26
CA GLY A 288 6.29 0.52 20.53
C GLY A 288 5.12 0.57 19.54
N LEU A 289 4.41 1.69 19.44
CA LEU A 289 3.24 1.84 18.58
C LEU A 289 3.51 2.81 17.43
N PRO A 290 3.12 2.44 16.20
CA PRO A 290 3.17 3.37 15.07
C PRO A 290 2.17 4.52 15.27
N ALA A 291 2.51 5.71 14.79
CA ALA A 291 1.58 6.82 14.78
C ALA A 291 0.36 6.51 13.89
N PHE A 292 -0.84 6.80 14.38
CA PHE A 292 -2.10 6.54 13.68
C PHE A 292 -2.67 7.79 13.04
N SER A 293 -3.43 7.57 11.99
CA SER A 293 -4.26 8.60 11.37
C SER A 293 -5.66 8.05 11.12
N SER A 294 -6.66 8.65 11.74
CA SER A 294 -8.08 8.38 11.44
C SER A 294 -8.64 9.30 10.36
N ASP A 295 -8.04 10.49 10.18
CA ASP A 295 -8.57 11.55 9.32
C ASP A 295 -7.72 11.86 8.07
N ALA A 296 -6.47 11.41 8.02
CA ALA A 296 -5.53 11.77 6.98
C ALA A 296 -5.28 10.68 5.94
N THR A 297 -5.93 9.52 6.05
CA THR A 297 -5.74 8.42 5.10
C THR A 297 -6.26 8.82 3.72
N VAL A 298 -5.34 8.91 2.75
CA VAL A 298 -5.64 9.20 1.35
C VAL A 298 -5.34 7.97 0.52
N ILE A 299 -6.32 7.50 -0.26
CA ILE A 299 -6.16 6.37 -1.16
C ILE A 299 -6.56 6.84 -2.56
N GLY A 300 -5.56 7.05 -3.43
CA GLY A 300 -5.80 7.70 -4.72
C GLY A 300 -6.36 9.11 -4.53
N ALA A 301 -7.54 9.37 -5.09
CA ALA A 301 -8.23 10.66 -4.96
C ALA A 301 -9.20 10.74 -3.76
N TRP A 302 -9.27 9.71 -2.92
CA TRP A 302 -10.31 9.52 -1.93
C TRP A 302 -9.78 9.63 -0.50
N ARG A 303 -10.66 10.03 0.42
CA ARG A 303 -10.38 10.10 1.87
C ARG A 303 -11.42 9.28 2.64
N PRO A 304 -11.33 7.95 2.65
CA PRO A 304 -12.23 7.12 3.46
C PRO A 304 -12.01 7.36 4.96
N MET A 305 -12.97 6.94 5.77
CA MET A 305 -12.90 7.00 7.23
C MET A 305 -12.40 5.64 7.75
N ILE A 306 -11.10 5.42 7.64
CA ILE A 306 -10.44 4.21 8.15
C ILE A 306 -9.24 4.61 9.01
N GLU A 307 -8.98 3.81 10.03
CA GLU A 307 -7.76 3.92 10.81
C GLU A 307 -6.60 3.26 10.06
N SER A 308 -5.50 3.97 9.91
CA SER A 308 -4.29 3.41 9.33
C SER A 308 -3.04 3.95 10.02
N THR A 309 -1.97 3.19 9.93
CA THR A 309 -0.63 3.68 10.28
C THR A 309 -0.32 4.91 9.45
N ARG A 310 0.17 5.95 10.10
CA ARG A 310 0.60 7.17 9.40
C ARG A 310 1.95 6.92 8.75
N VAL A 311 1.92 6.80 7.43
CA VAL A 311 3.09 6.52 6.60
C VAL A 311 3.32 7.66 5.63
N PHE A 312 4.55 8.08 5.49
CA PHE A 312 5.00 9.06 4.50
C PHE A 312 5.67 8.32 3.35
N SER A 313 4.96 8.21 2.23
CA SER A 313 5.43 7.46 1.06
C SER A 313 6.00 8.39 0.00
N VAL A 314 7.12 7.97 -0.59
CA VAL A 314 7.67 8.58 -1.80
C VAL A 314 7.89 7.50 -2.86
N GLY A 315 7.65 7.84 -4.13
CA GLY A 315 7.85 6.92 -5.27
C GLY A 315 9.33 6.70 -5.59
N LEU A 316 10.07 6.23 -4.60
CA LEU A 316 11.50 5.92 -4.65
C LEU A 316 11.71 4.47 -4.22
N GLY A 317 12.27 3.65 -5.08
CA GLY A 317 12.63 2.26 -4.78
C GLY A 317 13.75 1.78 -5.69
N GLY A 318 14.19 0.54 -5.48
CA GLY A 318 15.27 -0.06 -6.27
C GLY A 318 14.99 -0.12 -7.77
N ASP A 319 13.71 -0.24 -8.16
CA ASP A 319 13.23 -0.33 -9.55
C ASP A 319 12.76 1.03 -10.12
N SER A 320 12.99 2.14 -9.41
CA SER A 320 12.64 3.48 -9.89
C SER A 320 13.50 3.91 -11.06
N GLU A 321 12.91 4.46 -12.12
CA GLU A 321 13.65 4.93 -13.29
C GLU A 321 14.52 6.13 -12.93
N ALA A 322 15.83 6.04 -13.20
CA ALA A 322 16.72 7.19 -13.21
C ALA A 322 16.55 7.95 -14.54
N ARG A 323 16.06 9.18 -14.50
CA ARG A 323 15.67 9.93 -15.70
C ARG A 323 16.04 11.40 -15.62
N PHE A 324 16.09 12.06 -16.77
CA PHE A 324 16.15 13.52 -16.82
C PHE A 324 14.81 14.13 -16.40
N SER A 325 14.84 15.08 -15.47
CA SER A 325 13.68 15.78 -14.89
C SER A 325 13.68 17.27 -15.18
N GLY A 326 14.10 17.68 -16.37
CA GLY A 326 14.13 19.07 -16.75
C GLY A 326 15.11 19.91 -15.90
N GLY A 327 14.66 21.08 -15.42
CA GLY A 327 15.48 22.00 -14.62
C GLY A 327 16.00 21.44 -13.30
N GLU A 328 15.39 20.36 -12.78
CA GLU A 328 15.86 19.67 -11.57
C GLU A 328 16.98 18.64 -11.87
N GLY A 329 17.35 18.43 -13.14
CA GLY A 329 18.40 17.52 -13.56
C GLY A 329 18.00 16.04 -13.38
N LEU A 330 18.62 15.35 -12.43
CA LEU A 330 18.33 13.94 -12.15
C LEU A 330 17.09 13.76 -11.28
N GLY A 331 16.09 13.08 -11.82
CA GLY A 331 14.94 12.55 -11.09
C GLY A 331 15.02 11.04 -10.95
N ILE A 332 14.67 10.50 -9.77
CA ILE A 332 14.50 9.07 -9.52
C ILE A 332 13.01 8.79 -9.29
N GLY A 333 12.43 7.90 -10.12
CA GLY A 333 11.01 7.58 -10.05
C GLY A 333 10.08 8.73 -10.49
N PRO A 334 8.78 8.71 -10.13
CA PRO A 334 8.07 7.62 -9.45
C PRO A 334 7.77 6.42 -10.38
N ARG A 335 8.17 6.48 -11.69
CA ARG A 335 7.93 5.39 -12.63
C ARG A 335 8.77 4.18 -12.24
N ARG A 336 8.09 3.04 -12.05
CA ARG A 336 8.73 1.74 -11.97
C ARG A 336 9.14 1.26 -13.36
N VAL A 337 10.34 0.69 -13.45
CA VAL A 337 10.86 0.01 -14.64
C VAL A 337 11.54 -1.30 -14.23
N VAL A 338 11.83 -2.17 -15.18
CA VAL A 338 12.65 -3.36 -14.90
C VAL A 338 14.11 -2.96 -14.93
N PRO A 339 14.90 -3.23 -13.88
CA PRO A 339 16.34 -2.99 -13.89
C PRO A 339 17.02 -3.66 -15.08
N MET A 340 18.02 -3.01 -15.65
CA MET A 340 18.73 -3.53 -16.82
C MET A 340 19.55 -4.78 -16.48
N SER A 341 20.12 -4.80 -15.27
CA SER A 341 20.81 -5.96 -14.71
C SER A 341 19.90 -7.20 -14.60
N LEU A 342 18.65 -7.02 -14.13
CA LEU A 342 17.65 -8.09 -14.07
C LEU A 342 17.21 -8.53 -15.46
N LEU A 343 16.93 -7.59 -16.35
CA LEU A 343 16.52 -7.90 -17.72
C LEU A 343 17.55 -8.76 -18.45
N ALA A 344 18.85 -8.41 -18.30
CA ALA A 344 19.93 -9.16 -18.92
C ALA A 344 20.21 -10.50 -18.22
N PHE A 345 19.94 -10.60 -16.92
CA PHE A 345 20.05 -11.87 -16.18
C PHE A 345 19.08 -12.93 -16.70
N ASP A 346 17.88 -12.49 -17.07
CA ASP A 346 16.85 -13.36 -17.65
C ASP A 346 16.99 -13.53 -19.18
N ASN A 347 17.78 -12.65 -19.86
CA ASN A 347 17.87 -12.57 -21.31
C ASN A 347 19.29 -12.21 -21.78
N ASP A 348 20.17 -13.17 -21.95
CA ASP A 348 21.60 -12.97 -22.29
C ASP A 348 21.85 -12.08 -23.53
N TRP A 349 20.98 -12.15 -24.54
CA TRP A 349 21.08 -11.36 -25.76
C TRP A 349 21.00 -9.85 -25.52
N VAL A 350 20.47 -9.41 -24.39
CA VAL A 350 20.36 -7.99 -24.00
C VAL A 350 21.74 -7.37 -23.84
N ILE A 351 22.75 -8.13 -23.37
CA ILE A 351 24.13 -7.66 -23.23
C ILE A 351 24.69 -7.20 -24.59
N GLU A 352 24.50 -8.00 -25.62
CA GLU A 352 24.95 -7.64 -26.98
C GLU A 352 24.20 -6.43 -27.54
N SER A 353 22.91 -6.30 -27.22
CA SER A 353 22.14 -5.10 -27.55
C SER A 353 22.68 -3.85 -26.84
N LEU A 354 23.01 -3.95 -25.55
CA LEU A 354 23.59 -2.86 -24.76
C LEU A 354 24.99 -2.47 -25.27
N LYS A 355 25.83 -3.42 -25.65
CA LYS A 355 27.13 -3.13 -26.28
C LYS A 355 26.98 -2.30 -27.56
N ARG A 356 26.07 -2.69 -28.45
CA ARG A 356 25.77 -1.90 -29.66
C ARG A 356 25.24 -0.50 -29.33
N GLN A 357 24.37 -0.36 -28.33
CA GLN A 357 23.84 0.94 -27.91
C GLN A 357 24.90 1.83 -27.29
N ARG A 358 25.85 1.27 -26.50
CA ARG A 358 26.98 1.99 -25.94
C ARG A 358 27.83 2.66 -27.01
N ASP A 359 28.07 1.96 -28.12
CA ASP A 359 28.94 2.41 -29.21
C ASP A 359 28.18 3.28 -30.25
N ALA A 360 26.86 3.30 -30.19
CA ALA A 360 26.02 4.13 -31.04
C ALA A 360 25.82 5.55 -30.48
N LYS A 361 25.34 6.47 -31.34
CA LYS A 361 24.90 7.80 -30.89
C LYS A 361 23.67 7.64 -30.01
N PRO A 362 23.67 8.17 -28.78
CA PRO A 362 22.53 8.05 -27.86
C PRO A 362 21.30 8.81 -28.36
N THR A 363 20.11 8.28 -28.07
CA THR A 363 18.81 8.86 -28.37
C THR A 363 17.95 8.87 -27.09
N PRO A 364 16.81 9.58 -27.04
CA PRO A 364 15.89 9.51 -25.91
C PRO A 364 15.31 8.09 -25.66
N ARG A 365 15.48 7.19 -26.61
CA ARG A 365 14.98 5.81 -26.58
C ARG A 365 16.06 4.79 -26.23
N SER A 366 17.32 5.20 -26.19
CA SER A 366 18.44 4.32 -25.75
C SER A 366 18.18 3.82 -24.33
N ASN A 367 18.76 2.67 -24.00
CA ASN A 367 18.67 2.06 -22.67
C ASN A 367 17.23 1.69 -22.26
N LYS A 368 16.37 1.35 -23.26
CA LYS A 368 14.96 1.01 -23.03
C LYS A 368 14.54 -0.20 -23.84
N PHE A 369 13.83 -1.10 -23.16
CA PHE A 369 13.17 -2.26 -23.76
C PHE A 369 11.71 -2.28 -23.30
N PHE A 370 10.85 -2.87 -24.12
CA PHE A 370 9.49 -3.23 -23.73
C PHE A 370 9.46 -4.67 -23.23
N LEU A 371 8.77 -4.91 -22.13
CA LEU A 371 8.53 -6.23 -21.56
C LEU A 371 7.02 -6.43 -21.36
N PRO A 372 6.49 -7.66 -21.54
CA PRO A 372 5.10 -7.94 -21.23
C PRO A 372 4.90 -7.90 -19.71
N LEU A 373 3.80 -7.29 -19.30
CA LEU A 373 3.17 -7.53 -18.01
C LEU A 373 2.04 -8.53 -18.21
N PHE A 374 1.40 -8.88 -17.11
CA PHE A 374 0.22 -9.73 -17.22
C PHE A 374 -0.93 -8.99 -17.93
N ALA A 375 -1.63 -9.71 -18.82
CA ALA A 375 -2.90 -9.29 -19.38
C ALA A 375 -3.87 -10.47 -19.37
N ASP A 376 -5.11 -10.24 -18.95
CA ASP A 376 -6.15 -11.25 -19.01
C ASP A 376 -6.67 -11.46 -20.45
N SER A 377 -7.37 -12.57 -20.68
CA SER A 377 -7.89 -12.93 -22.00
C SER A 377 -8.82 -11.86 -22.58
N SER A 378 -9.55 -11.11 -21.73
CA SER A 378 -10.47 -10.07 -22.16
C SER A 378 -9.72 -8.81 -22.61
N GLN A 379 -8.60 -8.48 -21.97
CA GLN A 379 -7.72 -7.39 -22.38
C GLN A 379 -7.03 -7.71 -23.72
N ILE A 380 -6.53 -8.95 -23.87
CA ILE A 380 -5.90 -9.41 -25.11
C ILE A 380 -6.91 -9.41 -26.27
N ALA A 381 -8.15 -9.82 -26.02
CA ALA A 381 -9.21 -9.82 -27.03
C ALA A 381 -9.54 -8.42 -27.58
N ARG A 382 -9.34 -7.36 -26.77
CA ARG A 382 -9.61 -5.96 -27.11
C ARG A 382 -8.44 -5.23 -27.78
N LEU A 383 -7.31 -5.91 -28.00
CA LEU A 383 -6.16 -5.33 -28.68
C LEU A 383 -6.47 -5.08 -30.15
N SER A 384 -6.01 -3.95 -30.67
CA SER A 384 -5.99 -3.67 -32.11
C SER A 384 -5.07 -4.67 -32.83
N PRO A 385 -5.18 -4.81 -34.17
CA PRO A 385 -4.32 -5.72 -34.94
C PRO A 385 -2.82 -5.44 -34.75
N VAL A 386 -2.44 -4.16 -34.63
CA VAL A 386 -1.04 -3.76 -34.39
C VAL A 386 -0.60 -4.11 -32.98
N GLU A 387 -1.43 -3.84 -31.97
CA GLU A 387 -1.15 -4.21 -30.60
C GLU A 387 -1.02 -5.73 -30.42
N LYS A 388 -1.85 -6.54 -31.11
CA LYS A 388 -1.73 -8.00 -31.10
C LYS A 388 -0.39 -8.48 -31.63
N LYS A 389 0.08 -7.93 -32.76
CA LYS A 389 1.41 -8.25 -33.30
C LYS A 389 2.53 -7.90 -32.32
N VAL A 390 2.42 -6.77 -31.62
CA VAL A 390 3.39 -6.39 -30.58
C VAL A 390 3.33 -7.36 -29.41
N TRP A 391 2.12 -7.73 -28.97
CA TRP A 391 1.92 -8.68 -27.86
C TRP A 391 2.52 -10.05 -28.16
N GLU A 392 2.28 -10.58 -29.37
CA GLU A 392 2.85 -11.86 -29.84
C GLU A 392 4.38 -11.82 -29.83
N ARG A 393 5.00 -10.74 -30.31
CA ARG A 393 6.46 -10.56 -30.29
C ARG A 393 7.01 -10.44 -28.88
N LEU A 394 6.29 -9.76 -27.97
CA LEU A 394 6.68 -9.63 -26.56
C LEU A 394 6.57 -10.96 -25.80
N ALA A 395 5.66 -11.85 -26.22
CA ALA A 395 5.57 -13.21 -25.67
C ALA A 395 6.80 -14.06 -26.01
N GLU A 396 7.50 -13.77 -27.11
CA GLU A 396 8.73 -14.46 -27.51
C GLU A 396 9.97 -13.88 -26.77
N ARG A 397 10.07 -12.56 -26.70
CA ARG A 397 11.19 -11.87 -26.01
C ARG A 397 10.92 -10.38 -25.81
N PRO A 398 11.65 -9.72 -24.88
CA PRO A 398 11.67 -8.26 -24.77
C PRO A 398 12.03 -7.56 -26.09
N LEU A 399 11.48 -6.37 -26.35
CA LEU A 399 11.71 -5.62 -27.58
C LEU A 399 12.51 -4.34 -27.29
N GLU A 400 13.68 -4.20 -27.93
CA GLU A 400 14.48 -2.97 -27.87
C GLU A 400 13.71 -1.79 -28.47
N LEU A 401 13.51 -0.71 -27.70
CA LEU A 401 12.69 0.44 -28.11
C LEU A 401 13.26 1.16 -29.34
N GLU A 402 14.58 1.42 -29.37
CA GLU A 402 15.20 2.13 -30.49
C GLU A 402 15.16 1.29 -31.78
N ALA A 403 15.46 0.00 -31.71
CA ALA A 403 15.41 -0.90 -32.84
C ALA A 403 13.97 -1.03 -33.37
N LEU A 404 12.98 -1.17 -32.49
CA LEU A 404 11.58 -1.23 -32.85
C LEU A 404 11.10 0.07 -33.49
N TYR A 405 11.51 1.23 -32.97
CA TYR A 405 11.15 2.53 -33.53
C TYR A 405 11.70 2.76 -34.94
N ARG A 406 12.92 2.26 -35.21
CA ARG A 406 13.55 2.34 -36.54
C ARG A 406 12.92 1.39 -37.56
N SER A 407 12.61 0.16 -37.15
CA SER A 407 12.13 -0.89 -38.05
C SER A 407 10.60 -0.91 -38.23
N ALA A 408 9.84 -0.53 -37.20
CA ALA A 408 8.39 -0.63 -37.14
C ALA A 408 7.79 0.43 -36.21
N ARG A 409 7.85 1.70 -36.61
CA ARG A 409 7.43 2.87 -35.81
C ARG A 409 6.00 2.76 -35.25
N GLU A 410 5.08 2.23 -36.05
CA GLU A 410 3.69 2.02 -35.64
C GLU A 410 3.60 1.03 -34.47
N GLN A 411 4.39 -0.05 -34.52
CA GLN A 411 4.44 -1.02 -33.41
C GLN A 411 5.06 -0.41 -32.14
N ALA A 412 6.08 0.45 -32.26
CA ALA A 412 6.65 1.16 -31.13
C ALA A 412 5.64 2.11 -30.47
N GLN A 413 4.79 2.77 -31.27
CA GLN A 413 3.70 3.60 -30.76
C GLN A 413 2.61 2.76 -30.08
N ALA A 414 2.24 1.62 -30.68
CA ALA A 414 1.30 0.67 -30.08
C ALA A 414 1.81 0.13 -28.73
N ALA A 415 3.08 -0.27 -28.65
CA ALA A 415 3.71 -0.69 -27.39
C ALA A 415 3.64 0.41 -26.33
N ALA A 416 3.90 1.67 -26.68
CA ALA A 416 3.78 2.80 -25.76
C ALA A 416 2.32 3.05 -25.30
N VAL A 417 1.31 2.75 -26.14
CA VAL A 417 -0.10 2.74 -25.72
C VAL A 417 -0.36 1.61 -24.72
N MET A 418 0.20 0.41 -24.99
CA MET A 418 0.05 -0.74 -24.10
C MET A 418 0.72 -0.51 -22.73
N VAL A 419 1.81 0.29 -22.66
CA VAL A 419 2.38 0.74 -21.37
C VAL A 419 1.36 1.56 -20.57
N ARG A 420 0.66 2.50 -21.23
CA ARG A 420 -0.41 3.30 -20.57
C ARG A 420 -1.61 2.44 -20.15
N LYS A 421 -1.87 1.34 -20.84
CA LYS A 421 -2.89 0.35 -20.47
C LYS A 421 -2.44 -0.61 -19.36
N GLY A 422 -1.18 -0.54 -18.89
CA GLY A 422 -0.63 -1.42 -17.86
C GLY A 422 -0.36 -2.85 -18.34
N MET A 423 -0.32 -3.10 -19.66
CA MET A 423 -0.05 -4.41 -20.26
C MET A 423 1.44 -4.65 -20.54
N VAL A 424 2.20 -3.58 -20.67
CA VAL A 424 3.62 -3.56 -20.99
C VAL A 424 4.36 -2.64 -20.04
N ILE A 425 5.58 -2.99 -19.65
CA ILE A 425 6.47 -2.16 -18.83
C ILE A 425 7.76 -1.84 -19.60
N TYR A 426 8.40 -0.73 -19.26
CA TYR A 426 9.75 -0.42 -19.71
C TYR A 426 10.80 -1.09 -18.82
N SER A 427 11.98 -1.36 -19.40
CA SER A 427 13.22 -1.43 -18.63
C SER A 427 13.91 -0.07 -18.65
N GLY A 428 14.87 0.13 -17.74
CA GLY A 428 15.65 1.35 -17.69
C GLY A 428 16.78 1.26 -16.67
N PHE A 429 17.62 2.30 -16.61
CA PHE A 429 18.64 2.41 -15.58
C PHE A 429 18.00 2.79 -14.24
N THR A 430 18.36 2.09 -13.18
CA THR A 430 17.69 2.15 -11.87
C THR A 430 18.70 2.26 -10.72
N PRO A 431 18.26 2.60 -9.49
CA PRO A 431 19.07 2.44 -8.29
C PRO A 431 19.62 1.02 -8.09
N SER A 432 18.85 -0.03 -8.43
CA SER A 432 19.36 -1.41 -8.37
C SER A 432 20.54 -1.64 -9.31
N ASP A 433 20.51 -1.08 -10.53
CA ASP A 433 21.65 -1.16 -11.44
C ASP A 433 22.86 -0.39 -10.89
N ALA A 434 22.64 0.81 -10.34
CA ALA A 434 23.70 1.59 -9.70
C ALA A 434 24.34 0.82 -8.53
N ALA A 435 23.54 0.11 -7.73
CA ALA A 435 24.03 -0.73 -6.64
C ALA A 435 24.92 -1.91 -7.15
N HIS A 436 24.59 -2.49 -8.31
CA HIS A 436 25.43 -3.53 -8.94
C HIS A 436 26.76 -2.96 -9.44
N VAL A 437 26.76 -1.77 -10.05
CA VAL A 437 27.98 -1.08 -10.50
C VAL A 437 28.89 -0.73 -9.33
N LEU A 438 28.32 -0.26 -8.21
CA LEU A 438 29.06 0.12 -7.01
C LEU A 438 29.49 -1.07 -6.13
N GLY A 439 29.13 -2.30 -6.53
CA GLY A 439 29.53 -3.52 -5.80
C GLY A 439 28.72 -3.78 -4.53
N PHE A 440 27.61 -3.08 -4.32
CA PHE A 440 26.70 -3.33 -3.19
C PHE A 440 25.83 -4.58 -3.39
N SER A 441 25.62 -4.97 -4.64
CA SER A 441 24.85 -6.16 -5.03
C SER A 441 25.49 -6.87 -6.22
N ASN A 442 25.29 -8.19 -6.31
CA ASN A 442 25.77 -9.03 -7.43
C ASN A 442 24.73 -10.11 -7.82
N HIS A 443 23.47 -9.89 -7.44
CA HIS A 443 22.40 -10.89 -7.66
C HIS A 443 22.06 -11.07 -9.15
N TRP A 444 22.30 -10.04 -9.97
CA TRP A 444 21.97 -10.01 -11.40
C TRP A 444 23.21 -9.67 -12.24
N SER A 445 23.02 -9.34 -13.52
CA SER A 445 24.11 -9.06 -14.45
C SER A 445 24.81 -7.72 -14.15
N THR A 446 25.98 -7.79 -13.53
CA THR A 446 26.84 -6.61 -13.28
C THR A 446 27.34 -6.00 -14.59
N GLU A 447 27.66 -6.82 -15.62
CA GLU A 447 28.05 -6.32 -16.95
C GLU A 447 26.97 -5.44 -17.58
N ALA A 448 25.71 -5.88 -17.54
CA ALA A 448 24.59 -5.11 -18.05
C ALA A 448 24.38 -3.80 -17.26
N ALA A 449 24.58 -3.82 -15.95
CA ALA A 449 24.50 -2.63 -15.10
C ALA A 449 25.55 -1.57 -15.51
N HIS A 450 26.82 -1.97 -15.72
CA HIS A 450 27.88 -1.08 -16.22
C HIS A 450 27.54 -0.51 -17.61
N LEU A 451 27.10 -1.35 -18.54
CA LEU A 451 26.71 -0.89 -19.86
C LEU A 451 25.54 0.10 -19.82
N ALA A 452 24.52 -0.21 -19.00
CA ALA A 452 23.36 0.66 -18.83
C ALA A 452 23.73 2.01 -18.22
N ALA A 453 24.62 2.05 -17.23
CA ALA A 453 25.13 3.28 -16.64
C ALA A 453 25.83 4.17 -17.68
N VAL A 454 26.73 3.60 -18.51
CA VAL A 454 27.43 4.33 -19.57
C VAL A 454 26.46 4.85 -20.64
N ILE A 455 25.51 4.03 -21.07
CA ILE A 455 24.50 4.45 -22.07
C ILE A 455 23.65 5.58 -21.50
N TRP A 456 23.20 5.46 -20.25
CA TRP A 456 22.42 6.48 -19.56
C TRP A 456 23.20 7.80 -19.44
N ALA A 457 24.48 7.74 -19.05
CA ALA A 457 25.34 8.90 -18.93
C ALA A 457 25.53 9.63 -20.28
N LYS A 458 25.79 8.88 -21.35
CA LYS A 458 25.87 9.45 -22.71
C LYS A 458 24.55 10.09 -23.13
N GLN A 459 23.42 9.49 -22.75
CA GLN A 459 22.09 10.03 -23.01
C GLN A 459 21.88 11.35 -22.26
N MET A 460 22.21 11.41 -20.95
CA MET A 460 22.10 12.62 -20.14
C MET A 460 22.92 13.75 -20.73
N ARG A 461 24.18 13.48 -21.07
CA ARG A 461 25.11 14.50 -21.57
C ARG A 461 24.79 14.96 -22.99
N HIS A 462 24.60 14.01 -23.92
CA HIS A 462 24.51 14.33 -25.37
C HIS A 462 23.09 14.57 -25.87
N VAL A 463 22.06 14.09 -25.18
CA VAL A 463 20.66 14.31 -25.55
C VAL A 463 20.04 15.44 -24.77
N TYR A 464 20.33 15.50 -23.44
CA TYR A 464 19.68 16.47 -22.55
C TYR A 464 20.62 17.60 -22.08
N GLY A 465 21.92 17.54 -22.41
CA GLY A 465 22.89 18.56 -22.02
C GLY A 465 23.14 18.66 -20.52
N TRP A 466 22.93 17.55 -19.78
CA TRP A 466 23.05 17.51 -18.33
C TRP A 466 24.14 16.54 -17.85
N GLY A 467 24.79 16.91 -16.75
CA GLY A 467 25.81 16.10 -16.07
C GLY A 467 27.23 16.53 -16.41
N SER A 468 28.05 16.69 -15.36
CA SER A 468 29.49 17.06 -15.47
C SER A 468 30.44 15.84 -15.35
N PHE A 469 29.89 14.63 -15.16
CA PHE A 469 30.63 13.38 -15.05
C PHE A 469 31.17 12.89 -16.41
N ASP A 470 32.23 12.08 -16.39
CA ASP A 470 32.67 11.34 -17.58
C ASP A 470 31.62 10.28 -17.94
N PRO A 471 31.02 10.34 -19.13
CA PRO A 471 30.00 9.37 -19.52
C PRO A 471 30.51 7.91 -19.62
N ASN A 472 31.81 7.69 -19.68
CA ASN A 472 32.40 6.36 -19.72
C ASN A 472 32.75 5.80 -18.35
N ASP A 473 32.74 6.64 -17.30
CA ASP A 473 32.90 6.21 -15.92
C ASP A 473 31.57 5.80 -15.30
N SER A 474 31.24 4.53 -15.44
CA SER A 474 30.02 3.95 -14.89
C SER A 474 29.92 4.07 -13.36
N SER A 475 31.06 4.07 -12.66
CA SER A 475 31.10 4.18 -11.19
C SER A 475 30.75 5.60 -10.75
N ALA A 476 31.35 6.63 -11.37
CA ALA A 476 30.99 8.03 -11.09
C ALA A 476 29.51 8.32 -11.37
N VAL A 477 28.98 7.79 -12.48
CA VAL A 477 27.57 7.91 -12.86
C VAL A 477 26.65 7.25 -11.82
N SER A 478 27.01 6.04 -11.39
CA SER A 478 26.23 5.29 -10.40
C SER A 478 26.28 5.94 -9.02
N GLN A 479 27.39 6.60 -8.66
CA GLN A 479 27.50 7.38 -7.44
C GLN A 479 26.54 8.57 -7.44
N VAL A 480 26.40 9.29 -8.55
CA VAL A 480 25.42 10.40 -8.69
C VAL A 480 23.99 9.91 -8.47
N VAL A 481 23.65 8.72 -9.00
CA VAL A 481 22.32 8.13 -8.75
C VAL A 481 22.16 7.72 -7.30
N HIS A 482 23.18 7.09 -6.69
CA HIS A 482 23.19 6.70 -5.29
C HIS A 482 22.97 7.92 -4.37
N ASP A 483 23.72 9.00 -4.58
CA ASP A 483 23.64 10.22 -3.76
C ASP A 483 22.26 10.89 -3.88
N ARG A 484 21.65 10.86 -5.06
CA ARG A 484 20.28 11.36 -5.24
C ARG A 484 19.25 10.50 -4.50
N VAL A 485 19.42 9.17 -4.48
CA VAL A 485 18.58 8.27 -3.67
C VAL A 485 18.71 8.61 -2.19
N VAL A 486 19.95 8.73 -1.69
CA VAL A 486 20.23 9.07 -0.28
C VAL A 486 19.62 10.41 0.11
N SER A 487 19.79 11.45 -0.75
CA SER A 487 19.17 12.77 -0.54
C SER A 487 17.64 12.66 -0.40
N THR A 488 16.99 11.95 -1.30
CA THR A 488 15.53 11.78 -1.28
C THR A 488 15.05 11.00 -0.04
N ILE A 489 15.82 10.03 0.44
CA ILE A 489 15.57 9.33 1.71
C ILE A 489 15.64 10.33 2.87
N CYS A 490 16.70 11.14 2.96
CA CYS A 490 16.86 12.14 4.00
C CYS A 490 15.72 13.17 4.00
N GLU A 491 15.35 13.69 2.82
CA GLU A 491 14.20 14.59 2.65
C GLU A 491 12.91 13.96 3.21
N THR A 492 12.66 12.69 2.90
CA THR A 492 11.46 11.98 3.32
C THR A 492 11.42 11.77 4.83
N ILE A 493 12.56 11.40 5.43
CA ILE A 493 12.70 11.23 6.88
C ILE A 493 12.47 12.57 7.61
N ILE A 494 13.11 13.65 7.18
CA ILE A 494 12.92 14.99 7.76
C ILE A 494 11.46 15.41 7.66
N LYS A 495 10.83 15.23 6.50
CA LYS A 495 9.41 15.55 6.28
C LYS A 495 8.50 14.75 7.21
N ALA A 496 8.75 13.45 7.40
CA ALA A 496 7.98 12.60 8.29
C ALA A 496 8.08 13.07 9.75
N CYS A 497 9.28 13.40 10.21
CA CYS A 497 9.52 13.91 11.57
C CYS A 497 8.83 15.26 11.81
N MET A 498 8.99 16.21 10.88
CA MET A 498 8.36 17.53 10.99
C MET A 498 6.84 17.46 10.99
N ALA A 499 6.26 16.62 10.12
CA ALA A 499 4.80 16.47 10.04
C ALA A 499 4.20 15.75 11.25
N THR A 500 4.99 14.95 11.98
CA THR A 500 4.53 14.25 13.19
C THR A 500 4.65 15.13 14.44
N GLY A 501 5.71 15.94 14.56
CA GLY A 501 5.99 16.79 15.71
C GLY A 501 5.49 18.23 15.62
N GLY A 502 5.03 18.69 14.45
CA GLY A 502 4.67 20.07 14.16
C GLY A 502 3.17 20.36 14.07
N PRO A 503 2.78 21.63 13.94
CA PRO A 503 1.38 22.00 13.72
C PRO A 503 0.85 21.41 12.42
N ARG A 504 -0.40 20.95 12.42
CA ARG A 504 -1.05 20.15 11.36
C ARG A 504 -1.25 20.82 9.98
N ASN A 505 -0.63 21.95 9.72
CA ASN A 505 -0.74 22.65 8.43
C ASN A 505 0.45 22.31 7.54
N GLU A 506 0.28 21.31 6.68
CA GLU A 506 1.19 21.07 5.55
C GLU A 506 1.07 22.24 4.56
N THR A 507 1.99 23.17 4.64
CA THR A 507 2.04 24.30 3.71
C THR A 507 3.25 24.15 2.78
N ALA A 508 3.19 24.76 1.60
CA ALA A 508 4.31 24.84 0.65
C ALA A 508 5.60 25.41 1.29
N VAL A 509 5.48 26.10 2.42
CA VAL A 509 6.59 26.59 3.23
C VAL A 509 7.36 25.43 3.86
N PHE A 510 6.69 24.40 4.37
CA PHE A 510 7.33 23.21 4.94
C PHE A 510 8.14 22.43 3.89
N ASP A 511 7.61 22.26 2.69
CA ASP A 511 8.34 21.58 1.60
C ASP A 511 9.59 22.36 1.20
N LYS A 512 9.54 23.70 1.19
CA LYS A 512 10.69 24.55 0.91
C LYS A 512 11.75 24.49 2.02
N ILE A 513 11.32 24.53 3.28
CA ILE A 513 12.22 24.39 4.44
C ILE A 513 12.89 23.02 4.45
N ASN A 514 12.15 21.95 4.22
CA ASN A 514 12.69 20.60 4.10
C ASN A 514 13.77 20.48 3.04
N ARG A 515 13.52 21.02 1.85
CA ARG A 515 14.49 20.99 0.76
C ARG A 515 15.75 21.74 1.14
N LEU A 516 15.63 22.95 1.68
CA LEU A 516 16.77 23.75 2.12
C LEU A 516 17.57 23.08 3.23
N LEU A 517 16.91 22.46 4.21
CA LEU A 517 17.58 21.69 5.27
C LEU A 517 18.34 20.50 4.69
N THR A 518 17.71 19.77 3.77
CA THR A 518 18.37 18.59 3.17
C THR A 518 19.54 19.00 2.29
N GLU A 519 19.38 20.02 1.44
CA GLU A 519 20.49 20.58 0.63
C GLU A 519 21.65 21.02 1.55
N TRP A 520 21.34 21.71 2.63
CA TRP A 520 22.35 22.16 3.59
C TRP A 520 23.07 20.99 4.30
N ILE A 521 22.34 19.95 4.70
CA ILE A 521 22.90 18.72 5.28
C ILE A 521 23.79 18.01 4.25
N MET A 522 23.36 17.94 2.99
CA MET A 522 24.12 17.30 1.91
C MET A 522 25.42 18.02 1.60
N ASP A 523 25.41 19.36 1.61
CA ASP A 523 26.57 20.17 1.26
C ASP A 523 27.64 20.20 2.37
N ASN A 524 27.21 20.15 3.63
CA ASN A 524 28.10 20.35 4.78
C ASN A 524 28.46 19.04 5.52
N GLY A 525 27.84 17.92 5.18
CA GLY A 525 28.13 16.60 5.75
C GLY A 525 27.85 16.43 7.25
N THR A 526 27.47 17.49 7.93
CA THR A 526 27.07 17.52 9.34
C THR A 526 25.97 18.56 9.55
N ILE A 527 25.14 18.33 10.55
CA ILE A 527 24.07 19.27 10.95
C ILE A 527 24.64 20.44 11.78
N ASP A 528 25.95 20.52 11.94
CA ASP A 528 26.63 21.57 12.70
C ASP A 528 27.07 22.71 11.77
N GLY A 529 26.28 23.78 11.72
CA GLY A 529 26.57 25.00 10.94
C GLY A 529 27.37 26.04 11.70
N GLY A 530 27.91 25.72 12.87
CA GLY A 530 28.72 26.62 13.68
C GLY A 530 27.92 27.66 14.49
N LEU A 531 26.77 28.14 14.01
CA LEU A 531 25.87 29.04 14.73
C LEU A 531 24.65 28.37 15.31
N PHE A 532 24.19 27.32 14.71
CA PHE A 532 23.12 26.44 15.23
C PHE A 532 23.31 25.03 14.72
N ALA A 533 22.79 24.05 15.45
CA ALA A 533 22.78 22.65 15.06
C ALA A 533 21.34 22.12 15.03
N VAL A 534 21.04 21.24 14.08
CA VAL A 534 19.79 20.49 14.05
C VAL A 534 20.12 19.03 14.33
N ASN A 535 19.62 18.51 15.42
CA ASN A 535 19.87 17.12 15.83
C ASN A 535 18.56 16.35 15.91
N PHE A 536 18.60 15.09 15.54
CA PHE A 536 17.51 14.16 15.84
C PHE A 536 17.51 13.82 17.34
N ASP A 537 16.34 13.46 17.86
CA ASP A 537 16.22 12.98 19.24
C ASP A 537 17.12 11.75 19.45
N PRO A 538 18.13 11.80 20.34
CA PRO A 538 19.05 10.69 20.57
C PRO A 538 18.39 9.44 21.14
N GLY A 539 17.17 9.56 21.67
CA GLY A 539 16.35 8.43 22.11
C GLY A 539 15.67 7.66 20.98
N ARG A 540 15.86 8.10 19.71
CA ARG A 540 15.25 7.45 18.52
C ARG A 540 16.30 6.92 17.57
N SER A 541 16.16 5.67 17.16
CA SER A 541 16.98 5.06 16.10
C SER A 541 16.28 5.12 14.76
N LEU A 542 17.04 5.19 13.68
CA LEU A 542 16.55 4.92 12.33
C LEU A 542 16.57 3.41 12.09
N VAL A 543 15.42 2.79 11.95
CA VAL A 543 15.28 1.37 11.62
C VAL A 543 15.00 1.24 10.13
N ALA A 544 15.95 0.70 9.37
CA ALA A 544 15.82 0.54 7.94
C ALA A 544 15.53 -0.92 7.57
N VAL A 545 14.50 -1.13 6.75
CA VAL A 545 14.07 -2.43 6.24
C VAL A 545 13.87 -2.40 4.72
N GLY A 546 13.66 -3.58 4.14
CA GLY A 546 13.57 -3.78 2.71
C GLY A 546 14.91 -4.17 2.07
N ALA A 547 14.86 -4.84 0.93
CA ALA A 547 16.05 -5.39 0.26
C ALA A 547 17.12 -4.34 -0.11
N PRO A 548 16.78 -3.11 -0.56
CA PRO A 548 17.76 -2.06 -0.83
C PRO A 548 18.33 -1.35 0.41
N ALA A 549 17.78 -1.59 1.61
CA ALA A 549 18.16 -0.86 2.82
C ALA A 549 19.68 -0.88 3.11
N PRO A 550 20.39 -2.00 3.01
CA PRO A 550 21.84 -2.04 3.27
C PRO A 550 22.68 -1.15 2.34
N PHE A 551 22.14 -0.76 1.18
CA PHE A 551 22.89 -0.03 0.15
C PHE A 551 22.84 1.49 0.36
N TYR A 552 21.73 2.02 0.86
CA TYR A 552 21.46 3.47 0.92
C TYR A 552 21.41 4.04 2.34
N TYR A 553 20.84 3.29 3.29
CA TYR A 553 20.63 3.83 4.64
C TYR A 553 21.91 4.05 5.47
N PRO A 554 23.02 3.32 5.27
CA PRO A 554 24.27 3.67 5.94
C PRO A 554 24.77 5.07 5.62
N ALA A 555 24.60 5.52 4.38
CA ALA A 555 24.92 6.90 3.98
C ALA A 555 23.90 7.89 4.57
N ALA A 556 22.60 7.61 4.48
CA ALA A 556 21.54 8.45 5.03
C ALA A 556 21.68 8.61 6.56
N GLY A 557 21.94 7.55 7.31
CA GLY A 557 22.14 7.60 8.76
C GLY A 557 23.33 8.46 9.17
N ARG A 558 24.44 8.36 8.45
CA ARG A 558 25.63 9.23 8.68
C ARG A 558 25.31 10.69 8.39
N MET A 559 24.60 10.98 7.29
CA MET A 559 24.23 12.33 6.91
C MET A 559 23.28 12.99 7.91
N LEU A 560 22.31 12.22 8.42
CA LEU A 560 21.35 12.71 9.39
C LEU A 560 21.89 12.70 10.83
N GLY A 561 23.06 12.12 11.08
CA GLY A 561 23.61 11.98 12.45
C GLY A 561 22.73 11.15 13.38
N ILE A 562 22.00 10.15 12.84
CA ILE A 562 21.09 9.30 13.59
C ILE A 562 21.62 7.87 13.70
N ASP A 563 21.40 7.24 14.88
CA ASP A 563 21.75 5.83 15.07
C ASP A 563 20.94 4.93 14.14
N LEU A 564 21.65 4.16 13.28
CA LEU A 564 21.04 3.29 12.28
C LEU A 564 21.02 1.84 12.72
N LYS A 565 19.87 1.21 12.63
CA LYS A 565 19.67 -0.24 12.82
C LYS A 565 19.12 -0.86 11.54
N ILE A 566 19.85 -1.82 10.97
CA ILE A 566 19.38 -2.69 9.90
C ILE A 566 19.31 -4.10 10.48
N PRO A 567 18.12 -4.53 10.94
CA PRO A 567 18.00 -5.81 11.64
C PRO A 567 18.20 -6.98 10.68
N LYS A 568 18.62 -8.14 11.23
CA LYS A 568 18.61 -9.40 10.48
C LYS A 568 17.17 -9.68 10.00
N HIS A 569 17.01 -10.24 8.80
CA HIS A 569 15.71 -10.46 8.15
C HIS A 569 14.93 -9.19 7.80
N SER A 570 15.62 -8.05 7.68
CA SER A 570 15.02 -6.77 7.25
C SER A 570 14.38 -6.85 5.86
N ASP A 571 14.82 -7.75 5.01
CA ASP A 571 14.31 -7.99 3.65
C ASP A 571 12.92 -8.66 3.61
N VAL A 572 12.48 -9.28 4.73
CA VAL A 572 11.16 -9.91 4.90
C VAL A 572 10.38 -9.35 6.10
N ALA A 573 10.70 -8.13 6.51
CA ALA A 573 10.07 -7.47 7.66
C ALA A 573 8.54 -7.43 7.56
N ASN A 574 7.99 -7.26 6.35
CA ASN A 574 6.55 -7.24 6.09
C ASN A 574 5.88 -8.57 6.51
N ALA A 575 6.45 -9.71 6.09
CA ALA A 575 5.94 -11.02 6.43
C ALA A 575 6.07 -11.29 7.94
N ILE A 576 7.15 -10.84 8.58
CA ILE A 576 7.32 -10.94 10.03
C ILE A 576 6.27 -10.08 10.74
N GLY A 577 6.09 -8.82 10.32
CA GLY A 577 5.08 -7.93 10.89
C GLY A 577 3.66 -8.45 10.71
N ALA A 578 3.40 -9.15 9.61
CA ALA A 578 2.10 -9.79 9.38
C ALA A 578 1.74 -10.81 10.46
N VAL A 579 2.71 -11.40 11.17
CA VAL A 579 2.45 -12.48 12.14
C VAL A 579 2.80 -12.13 13.58
N VAL A 580 3.56 -11.07 13.81
CA VAL A 580 3.88 -10.60 15.18
C VAL A 580 2.95 -9.49 15.65
N GLY A 581 2.09 -8.98 14.77
CA GLY A 581 1.05 -8.00 15.11
C GLY A 581 0.11 -8.51 16.17
N SER A 582 -0.42 -7.61 16.98
CA SER A 582 -1.41 -7.92 18.03
C SER A 582 -2.83 -7.82 17.46
N VAL A 583 -3.76 -8.58 18.04
CA VAL A 583 -5.20 -8.32 17.83
C VAL A 583 -5.58 -7.12 18.68
N VAL A 584 -5.98 -6.05 18.02
CA VAL A 584 -6.40 -4.81 18.68
C VAL A 584 -7.80 -4.44 18.20
N GLN A 585 -8.71 -4.28 19.15
CA GLN A 585 -10.04 -3.75 18.90
C GLN A 585 -10.19 -2.41 19.61
N ARG A 586 -10.62 -1.39 18.88
CA ARG A 586 -10.89 -0.05 19.41
C ARG A 586 -12.35 0.27 19.20
N GLU A 587 -13.03 0.66 20.26
CA GLU A 587 -14.42 1.09 20.22
C GLU A 587 -14.51 2.58 20.54
N HIS A 588 -15.25 3.34 19.74
CA HIS A 588 -15.45 4.77 19.92
C HIS A 588 -16.93 5.07 20.18
N ILE A 589 -17.27 5.37 21.42
CA ILE A 589 -18.62 5.76 21.79
C ILE A 589 -18.67 7.28 22.00
N THR A 590 -19.60 7.95 21.32
CA THR A 590 -19.77 9.40 21.46
C THR A 590 -20.85 9.70 22.49
N ILE A 591 -20.56 10.60 23.44
CA ILE A 591 -21.53 11.15 24.37
C ILE A 591 -21.76 12.62 24.01
N THR A 592 -23.03 13.03 23.88
CA THR A 592 -23.43 14.41 23.62
C THR A 592 -24.36 14.92 24.73
N GLN A 593 -24.48 16.24 24.84
CA GLN A 593 -25.45 16.89 25.75
C GLN A 593 -26.47 17.65 24.92
N PRO A 594 -27.55 16.99 24.46
CA PRO A 594 -28.57 17.62 23.62
C PRO A 594 -29.41 18.70 24.33
N SER A 595 -29.46 18.65 25.66
CA SER A 595 -30.08 19.67 26.51
C SER A 595 -29.42 19.69 27.89
N GLN A 596 -29.61 20.75 28.64
CA GLN A 596 -29.09 20.85 30.00
C GLN A 596 -29.62 19.68 30.86
N GLY A 597 -28.73 18.93 31.50
CA GLY A 597 -29.07 17.79 32.34
C GLY A 597 -29.40 16.49 31.59
N THR A 598 -29.24 16.45 30.26
CA THR A 598 -29.43 15.21 29.49
C THR A 598 -28.15 14.83 28.78
N PHE A 599 -27.59 13.63 29.08
CA PHE A 599 -26.42 13.08 28.42
C PHE A 599 -26.84 11.93 27.53
N ARG A 600 -26.60 12.06 26.24
CA ARG A 600 -26.97 11.07 25.23
C ARG A 600 -25.75 10.28 24.77
N VAL A 601 -25.79 8.98 25.00
CA VAL A 601 -24.80 8.04 24.50
C VAL A 601 -25.27 7.48 23.18
N HIS A 602 -24.41 7.57 22.15
CA HIS A 602 -24.69 7.09 20.80
C HIS A 602 -24.05 5.72 20.59
N SER A 603 -24.84 4.65 20.65
CA SER A 603 -24.39 3.27 20.42
C SER A 603 -24.76 2.77 19.04
N LEU A 604 -24.25 1.60 18.65
CA LEU A 604 -24.59 0.97 17.35
C LEU A 604 -26.06 0.46 17.32
N GLU A 605 -26.72 0.36 18.45
CA GLU A 605 -28.13 -0.05 18.57
C GLU A 605 -29.08 1.16 18.61
N GLY A 606 -28.54 2.33 18.88
CA GLY A 606 -29.28 3.57 18.96
C GLY A 606 -28.85 4.48 20.10
N PRO A 607 -29.41 5.70 20.18
CA PRO A 607 -29.11 6.64 21.27
C PRO A 607 -29.84 6.28 22.56
N VAL A 608 -29.13 6.39 23.70
CA VAL A 608 -29.68 6.22 25.05
C VAL A 608 -29.43 7.47 25.88
N ASP A 609 -30.46 7.98 26.57
CA ASP A 609 -30.41 9.21 27.35
C ASP A 609 -30.24 8.94 28.86
N PHE A 610 -29.37 9.70 29.51
CA PHE A 610 -29.08 9.67 30.92
C PHE A 610 -29.27 11.06 31.53
N SER A 611 -29.71 11.11 32.80
CA SER A 611 -29.92 12.36 33.54
C SER A 611 -28.60 12.90 34.15
N ASP A 612 -27.55 12.10 34.21
CA ASP A 612 -26.26 12.51 34.77
C ASP A 612 -25.10 11.96 33.93
N ARG A 613 -23.98 12.69 33.99
CA ARG A 613 -22.78 12.37 33.21
C ARG A 613 -22.13 11.05 33.61
N SER A 614 -22.07 10.75 34.92
CA SER A 614 -21.38 9.58 35.42
C SER A 614 -22.05 8.29 34.96
N SER A 615 -23.37 8.20 35.05
CA SER A 615 -24.15 7.07 34.54
C SER A 615 -23.96 6.87 33.02
N ALA A 616 -23.92 7.97 32.24
CA ALA A 616 -23.67 7.90 30.82
C ALA A 616 -22.26 7.34 30.49
N PHE A 617 -21.22 7.72 31.25
CA PHE A 617 -19.88 7.19 31.07
C PHE A 617 -19.77 5.72 31.45
N VAL A 618 -20.31 5.33 32.62
CA VAL A 618 -20.29 3.92 33.09
C VAL A 618 -20.98 3.01 32.07
N TRP A 619 -22.12 3.44 31.55
CA TRP A 619 -22.84 2.66 30.52
C TRP A 619 -22.05 2.58 29.21
N ALA A 620 -21.46 3.68 28.76
CA ALA A 620 -20.63 3.69 27.56
C ALA A 620 -19.42 2.75 27.69
N GLU A 621 -18.75 2.74 28.86
CA GLU A 621 -17.62 1.84 29.14
C GLU A 621 -18.06 0.37 29.18
N SER A 622 -19.25 0.05 29.75
CA SER A 622 -19.76 -1.32 29.76
C SER A 622 -20.03 -1.82 28.33
N VAL A 623 -20.69 -0.98 27.50
CA VAL A 623 -20.96 -1.33 26.09
C VAL A 623 -19.69 -1.48 25.28
N ALA A 624 -18.68 -0.63 25.51
CA ALA A 624 -17.38 -0.76 24.85
C ALA A 624 -16.63 -2.03 25.28
N SER A 625 -16.78 -2.47 26.53
CA SER A 625 -16.08 -3.65 27.07
C SER A 625 -16.74 -4.98 26.67
N GLU A 626 -18.02 -4.98 26.35
CA GLU A 626 -18.78 -6.16 25.90
C GLU A 626 -18.54 -6.52 24.43
N ARG A 627 -17.93 -5.63 23.68
CA ARG A 627 -17.61 -5.76 22.26
C ARG A 627 -16.15 -6.12 22.01
#